data_52070a68c2be7467122ca2fd1e8b3ace
#
_entry.id   52070a68c2be7467122ca2fd1e8b3ace
#
_cell.length_a   1.000
_cell.length_b   1.000
_cell.length_c   1.000
_cell.angle_alpha   90.00
_cell.angle_beta   90.00
_cell.angle_gamma   90.00
#
_symmetry.space_group_name_H-M   'P 1'
#
loop_
_entity.id
_entity.type
_entity.pdbx_description
1 polymer ?
#
loop_
_entity_poly.entity_id
_entity_poly.type
_entity_poly.pdbx_seq_one_letter_code
_entity_poly.pdbx_strand_id
1 'polypeptide(L)'
;MIGNEEHLGYDNTPDLEGDVMDAPICIDDLEQKMLSQEQVECPVFHHFGPGVYMREAIFPAGSIGLGHKHKHDHLCILLKGKLAILIDGEISIIEAPFTYTAKAGRKIWYALEDSSFMNILPTTETDVDKIEEIFVEKSDHFLNFEEEAKRLISSVNLEEHL
;
A
#
# COMPACT_ATOMS: atom_id res chain seq x y z
N MET A 1 40.79 35.11 41.92
CA MET A 1 40.82 35.79 40.62
C MET A 1 40.18 34.87 39.63
N ILE A 2 39.09 35.29 39.14
CA ILE A 2 38.04 34.52 38.51
C ILE A 2 38.20 34.66 37.00
N GLY A 3 38.44 33.56 36.29
CA GLY A 3 38.44 33.54 34.84
C GLY A 3 37.01 33.27 34.33
N ASN A 4 36.48 34.23 33.57
CA ASN A 4 35.25 34.03 32.79
C ASN A 4 35.56 33.18 31.56
N GLU A 5 34.98 31.99 31.50
CA GLU A 5 34.89 31.24 30.26
C GLU A 5 33.57 31.62 29.59
N GLU A 6 33.68 32.39 28.51
CA GLU A 6 32.58 32.67 27.60
C GLU A 6 32.29 31.37 26.80
N HIS A 7 31.17 30.77 27.06
CA HIS A 7 30.63 29.65 26.28
C HIS A 7 29.99 30.22 25.00
N LEU A 8 30.76 30.21 23.92
CA LEU A 8 30.25 30.44 22.57
C LEU A 8 29.47 29.21 22.15
N GLY A 9 28.17 29.18 22.46
CA GLY A 9 27.24 28.22 21.93
C GLY A 9 26.94 28.56 20.47
N TYR A 10 27.53 27.83 19.54
CA TYR A 10 27.02 27.76 18.17
C TYR A 10 25.87 26.77 18.17
N ASP A 11 24.68 27.31 18.29
CA ASP A 11 23.45 26.57 17.97
C ASP A 11 23.30 26.51 16.43
N ASN A 12 23.82 25.43 15.83
CA ASN A 12 23.68 25.10 14.43
C ASN A 12 22.52 24.11 14.24
N THR A 13 21.40 24.34 14.90
CA THR A 13 20.15 23.69 14.47
C THR A 13 19.69 24.43 13.21
N PRO A 14 19.61 23.76 12.04
CA PRO A 14 18.96 24.38 10.91
C PRO A 14 17.48 24.57 11.27
N ASP A 15 17.02 25.82 11.17
CA ASP A 15 15.60 26.15 11.23
C ASP A 15 14.88 25.39 10.12
N LEU A 16 14.39 24.20 10.44
CA LEU A 16 13.44 23.45 9.63
C LEU A 16 12.02 24.01 9.88
N GLU A 17 11.88 25.33 9.89
CA GLU A 17 10.59 25.98 9.65
C GLU A 17 10.34 26.01 8.13
N GLY A 18 10.35 24.83 7.51
CA GLY A 18 9.70 24.62 6.23
C GLY A 18 8.25 24.33 6.53
N ASP A 19 7.34 25.11 5.94
CA ASP A 19 5.90 24.87 5.90
C ASP A 19 5.66 23.38 5.64
N VAL A 20 5.41 22.61 6.68
CA VAL A 20 4.82 21.29 6.59
C VAL A 20 3.44 21.57 6.02
N MET A 21 3.30 21.35 4.71
CA MET A 21 2.05 21.55 4.01
C MET A 21 0.99 20.65 4.68
N ASP A 22 0.16 21.28 5.49
CA ASP A 22 -1.03 20.71 6.13
C ASP A 22 -2.18 20.49 5.11
N ALA A 23 -1.81 20.33 3.82
CA ALA A 23 -2.75 19.99 2.79
C ALA A 23 -3.04 18.49 2.87
N PRO A 24 -4.31 18.08 2.93
CA PRO A 24 -4.67 16.67 2.91
C PRO A 24 -4.11 16.03 1.65
N ILE A 25 -3.43 14.88 1.81
CA ILE A 25 -2.88 14.11 0.68
C ILE A 25 -4.04 13.73 -0.23
N CYS A 26 -4.01 14.23 -1.47
CA CYS A 26 -4.94 13.80 -2.50
C CYS A 26 -4.54 12.38 -2.92
N ILE A 27 -5.40 11.40 -2.64
CA ILE A 27 -5.13 9.99 -2.94
C ILE A 27 -4.97 9.76 -4.45
N ASP A 28 -5.72 10.47 -5.28
CA ASP A 28 -5.64 10.36 -6.73
C ASP A 28 -4.30 10.86 -7.27
N ASP A 29 -3.80 12.00 -6.77
CA ASP A 29 -2.48 12.52 -7.13
C ASP A 29 -1.36 11.58 -6.66
N LEU A 30 -1.50 11.00 -5.48
CA LEU A 30 -0.56 10.01 -4.96
C LEU A 30 -0.55 8.76 -5.85
N GLU A 31 -1.71 8.26 -6.25
CA GLU A 31 -1.82 7.10 -7.13
C GLU A 31 -1.16 7.34 -8.49
N GLN A 32 -1.45 8.47 -9.13
CA GLN A 32 -0.79 8.84 -10.39
C GLN A 32 0.73 8.86 -10.26
N LYS A 33 1.23 9.46 -9.19
CA LYS A 33 2.66 9.53 -8.92
C LYS A 33 3.26 8.14 -8.70
N MET A 34 2.58 7.27 -7.96
CA MET A 34 3.03 5.90 -7.72
C MET A 34 3.04 5.07 -9.01
N LEU A 35 2.00 5.17 -9.84
CA LEU A 35 1.90 4.47 -11.11
C LEU A 35 2.96 4.91 -12.14
N SER A 36 3.50 6.12 -12.01
CA SER A 36 4.60 6.63 -12.85
C SER A 36 5.99 6.13 -12.44
N GLN A 37 6.10 5.43 -11.32
CA GLN A 37 7.36 4.88 -10.84
C GLN A 37 7.51 3.40 -11.22
N GLU A 38 8.72 2.86 -11.05
CA GLU A 38 8.96 1.43 -11.18
C GLU A 38 8.09 0.67 -10.17
N GLN A 39 7.36 -0.34 -10.67
CA GLN A 39 6.45 -1.12 -9.83
C GLN A 39 7.20 -2.24 -9.12
N VAL A 40 6.97 -2.35 -7.82
CA VAL A 40 7.51 -3.45 -7.00
C VAL A 40 6.59 -4.66 -7.12
N GLU A 41 7.16 -5.83 -7.43
CA GLU A 41 6.41 -7.07 -7.45
C GLU A 41 5.99 -7.46 -6.03
N CYS A 42 4.68 -7.58 -5.83
CA CYS A 42 4.06 -8.05 -4.59
C CYS A 42 3.29 -9.33 -4.90
N PRO A 43 3.90 -10.53 -4.74
CA PRO A 43 3.24 -11.80 -5.02
C PRO A 43 1.93 -11.94 -4.28
N VAL A 44 0.91 -12.49 -4.95
CA VAL A 44 -0.42 -12.71 -4.40
C VAL A 44 -0.77 -14.17 -4.46
N PHE A 45 -1.30 -14.71 -3.36
CA PHE A 45 -1.78 -16.06 -3.24
C PHE A 45 -3.27 -16.06 -2.88
N HIS A 46 -4.01 -16.98 -3.49
CA HIS A 46 -5.47 -17.09 -3.34
C HIS A 46 -5.80 -18.37 -2.60
N HIS A 47 -6.55 -18.26 -1.52
CA HIS A 47 -6.99 -19.38 -0.70
C HIS A 47 -8.50 -19.43 -0.65
N PHE A 48 -9.09 -20.60 -0.94
CA PHE A 48 -10.52 -20.79 -0.98
C PHE A 48 -10.97 -21.81 0.07
N GLY A 49 -11.99 -21.47 0.83
CA GLY A 49 -12.64 -22.34 1.78
C GLY A 49 -14.18 -22.26 1.64
N PRO A 50 -14.93 -23.13 2.31
CA PRO A 50 -16.39 -23.05 2.31
C PRO A 50 -16.87 -21.70 2.83
N GLY A 51 -17.43 -20.87 1.94
CA GLY A 51 -17.97 -19.55 2.26
C GLY A 51 -16.92 -18.46 2.56
N VAL A 52 -15.64 -18.71 2.28
CA VAL A 52 -14.56 -17.76 2.55
C VAL A 52 -13.49 -17.78 1.46
N TYR A 53 -13.05 -16.61 1.09
CA TYR A 53 -11.86 -16.38 0.26
C TYR A 53 -10.84 -15.55 1.03
N MET A 54 -9.58 -15.94 0.95
CA MET A 54 -8.48 -15.20 1.55
C MET A 54 -7.46 -14.83 0.48
N ARG A 55 -7.15 -13.53 0.38
CA ARG A 55 -6.12 -12.99 -0.51
C ARG A 55 -4.90 -12.64 0.32
N GLU A 56 -3.85 -13.41 0.17
CA GLU A 56 -2.55 -13.16 0.78
C GLU A 56 -1.66 -12.39 -0.19
N ALA A 57 -1.06 -11.30 0.28
CA ALA A 57 -0.09 -10.53 -0.47
C ALA A 57 1.23 -10.44 0.29
N ILE A 58 2.33 -10.59 -0.43
CA ILE A 58 3.68 -10.44 0.11
C ILE A 58 4.18 -9.05 -0.22
N PHE A 59 4.58 -8.31 0.81
CA PHE A 59 5.13 -6.96 0.68
C PHE A 59 6.60 -6.98 1.02
N PRO A 60 7.51 -6.75 0.06
CA PRO A 60 8.94 -6.62 0.35
C PRO A 60 9.23 -5.44 1.27
N ALA A 61 10.20 -5.58 2.16
CA ALA A 61 10.67 -4.49 3.03
C ALA A 61 11.04 -3.25 2.21
N GLY A 62 10.65 -2.07 2.68
CA GLY A 62 10.89 -0.80 2.00
C GLY A 62 9.87 -0.46 0.89
N SER A 63 8.93 -1.36 0.58
CA SER A 63 7.87 -1.07 -0.39
C SER A 63 6.74 -0.24 0.22
N ILE A 64 6.17 0.65 -0.58
CA ILE A 64 4.96 1.41 -0.26
C ILE A 64 3.85 0.98 -1.23
N GLY A 65 2.64 0.85 -0.75
CA GLY A 65 1.51 0.47 -1.58
C GLY A 65 0.24 1.23 -1.27
N LEU A 66 -0.57 1.33 -2.30
CA LEU A 66 -1.91 1.88 -2.23
C LEU A 66 -2.88 0.82 -2.77
N GLY A 67 -3.71 0.28 -1.89
CA GLY A 67 -4.72 -0.71 -2.25
C GLY A 67 -5.86 -0.14 -3.09
N HIS A 68 -6.59 -1.02 -3.78
CA HIS A 68 -7.87 -0.64 -4.37
C HIS A 68 -8.88 -0.26 -3.29
N LYS A 69 -9.92 0.44 -3.67
CA LYS A 69 -11.00 0.80 -2.76
C LYS A 69 -11.85 -0.43 -2.44
N HIS A 70 -11.80 -0.88 -1.20
CA HIS A 70 -12.70 -1.91 -0.70
C HIS A 70 -14.11 -1.35 -0.52
N LYS A 71 -15.12 -2.05 -1.02
CA LYS A 71 -16.53 -1.63 -0.94
C LYS A 71 -17.14 -1.87 0.43
N HIS A 72 -16.58 -2.81 1.21
CA HIS A 72 -17.11 -3.26 2.50
C HIS A 72 -16.02 -3.37 3.55
N ASP A 73 -16.44 -3.29 4.82
CA ASP A 73 -15.60 -3.67 5.95
C ASP A 73 -15.22 -5.15 5.82
N HIS A 74 -13.99 -5.49 6.18
CA HIS A 74 -13.50 -6.86 6.07
C HIS A 74 -12.41 -7.15 7.09
N LEU A 75 -12.17 -8.43 7.35
CA LEU A 75 -11.14 -8.86 8.27
C LEU A 75 -9.77 -8.89 7.58
N CYS A 76 -8.75 -8.40 8.29
CA CYS A 76 -7.36 -8.42 7.85
C CYS A 76 -6.47 -9.09 8.88
N ILE A 77 -5.45 -9.79 8.40
CA ILE A 77 -4.42 -10.41 9.23
C ILE A 77 -3.04 -10.06 8.68
N LEU A 78 -2.19 -9.50 9.51
CA LEU A 78 -0.75 -9.47 9.27
C LEU A 78 -0.17 -10.76 9.85
N LEU A 79 0.24 -11.70 8.97
CA LEU A 79 0.75 -13.02 9.34
C LEU A 79 2.24 -12.97 9.70
N LYS A 80 3.00 -12.11 9.03
CA LYS A 80 4.44 -11.97 9.18
C LYS A 80 4.84 -10.52 8.95
N GLY A 81 5.90 -10.08 9.63
CA GLY A 81 6.54 -8.79 9.40
C GLY A 81 5.93 -7.64 10.15
N LYS A 82 6.17 -6.43 9.62
CA LYS A 82 5.82 -5.17 10.28
C LYS A 82 5.44 -4.13 9.23
N LEU A 83 4.29 -3.49 9.42
CA LEU A 83 3.77 -2.47 8.52
C LEU A 83 3.48 -1.17 9.27
N ALA A 84 3.77 -0.03 8.62
CA ALA A 84 3.10 1.21 8.92
C ALA A 84 1.89 1.32 7.99
N ILE A 85 0.70 1.44 8.54
CA ILE A 85 -0.56 1.46 7.78
C ILE A 85 -1.47 2.57 8.27
N LEU A 86 -2.19 3.20 7.36
CA LEU A 86 -3.20 4.20 7.70
C LEU A 86 -4.49 3.49 8.13
N ILE A 87 -4.84 3.59 9.42
CA ILE A 87 -6.07 3.06 10.01
C ILE A 87 -6.84 4.23 10.61
N ASP A 88 -8.11 4.42 10.21
CA ASP A 88 -9.00 5.47 10.72
C ASP A 88 -8.41 6.89 10.69
N GLY A 89 -7.61 7.19 9.66
CA GLY A 89 -6.98 8.50 9.48
C GLY A 89 -5.65 8.69 10.23
N GLU A 90 -5.21 7.68 10.98
CA GLU A 90 -3.94 7.72 11.73
C GLU A 90 -2.96 6.65 11.23
N ILE A 91 -1.68 7.00 11.20
CA ILE A 91 -0.62 6.03 10.88
C ILE A 91 -0.38 5.17 12.10
N SER A 92 -0.63 3.88 11.95
CA SER A 92 -0.39 2.86 12.98
C SER A 92 0.72 1.91 12.54
N ILE A 93 1.63 1.60 13.45
CA ILE A 93 2.62 0.54 13.24
C ILE A 93 2.06 -0.74 13.83
N ILE A 94 1.88 -1.75 12.97
CA ILE A 94 1.41 -3.07 13.36
C ILE A 94 2.52 -4.11 13.15
N GLU A 95 2.62 -5.06 14.05
CA GLU A 95 3.60 -6.15 14.01
C GLU A 95 2.89 -7.50 14.13
N ALA A 96 3.31 -8.45 13.31
CA ALA A 96 2.71 -9.78 13.24
C ALA A 96 2.95 -10.60 14.53
N PRO A 97 1.98 -11.45 14.94
CA PRO A 97 0.67 -11.63 14.31
C PRO A 97 -0.32 -10.54 14.76
N PHE A 98 -1.03 -9.94 13.81
CA PHE A 98 -1.98 -8.88 14.11
C PHE A 98 -3.26 -9.03 13.27
N THR A 99 -4.41 -8.98 13.91
CA THR A 99 -5.73 -9.12 13.27
C THR A 99 -6.60 -7.91 13.60
N TYR A 100 -7.26 -7.36 12.58
CA TYR A 100 -8.18 -6.24 12.75
C TYR A 100 -9.26 -6.21 11.67
N THR A 101 -10.35 -5.49 11.94
CA THR A 101 -11.37 -5.19 10.93
C THR A 101 -11.03 -3.90 10.21
N ALA A 102 -10.71 -4.02 8.93
CA ALA A 102 -10.50 -2.86 8.07
C ALA A 102 -11.84 -2.27 7.63
N LYS A 103 -11.97 -0.94 7.73
CA LYS A 103 -13.10 -0.22 7.17
C LYS A 103 -13.07 -0.21 5.65
N ALA A 104 -14.23 -0.07 5.02
CA ALA A 104 -14.33 0.20 3.59
C ALA A 104 -13.46 1.40 3.19
N GLY A 105 -12.99 1.44 1.94
CA GLY A 105 -12.11 2.49 1.44
C GLY A 105 -10.74 1.98 1.02
N ARG A 106 -9.84 2.91 0.73
CA ARG A 106 -8.47 2.63 0.29
C ARG A 106 -7.53 2.58 1.51
N LYS A 107 -6.49 1.77 1.42
CA LYS A 107 -5.45 1.65 2.44
C LYS A 107 -4.10 1.98 1.82
N ILE A 108 -3.33 2.79 2.53
CA ILE A 108 -1.92 3.08 2.24
C ILE A 108 -1.10 2.33 3.28
N TRP A 109 -0.05 1.68 2.84
CA TRP A 109 0.85 0.94 3.72
C TRP A 109 2.31 1.12 3.29
N TYR A 110 3.21 0.99 4.25
CA TYR A 110 4.65 0.92 4.05
C TYR A 110 5.20 -0.30 4.80
N ALA A 111 5.95 -1.16 4.10
CA ALA A 111 6.52 -2.36 4.69
C ALA A 111 7.84 -2.03 5.40
N LEU A 112 7.84 -2.07 6.73
CA LEU A 112 9.05 -1.92 7.55
C LEU A 112 9.92 -3.17 7.52
N GLU A 113 9.30 -4.33 7.29
CA GLU A 113 9.92 -5.65 7.14
C GLU A 113 9.20 -6.41 6.02
N ASP A 114 9.84 -7.47 5.48
CA ASP A 114 9.18 -8.42 4.59
C ASP A 114 7.92 -8.96 5.27
N SER A 115 6.77 -8.67 4.70
CA SER A 115 5.48 -8.88 5.34
C SER A 115 4.56 -9.77 4.51
N SER A 116 3.77 -10.61 5.18
CA SER A 116 2.65 -11.34 4.61
C SER A 116 1.35 -10.81 5.21
N PHE A 117 0.49 -10.29 4.33
CA PHE A 117 -0.76 -9.64 4.71
C PHE A 117 -1.95 -10.30 4.02
N MET A 118 -3.00 -10.57 4.76
CA MET A 118 -4.17 -11.31 4.29
C MET A 118 -5.45 -10.49 4.45
N ASN A 119 -6.23 -10.41 3.36
CA ASN A 119 -7.62 -9.96 3.39
C ASN A 119 -8.55 -11.16 3.39
N ILE A 120 -9.56 -11.18 4.25
CA ILE A 120 -10.53 -12.26 4.39
C ILE A 120 -11.90 -11.75 3.99
N LEU A 121 -12.49 -12.38 2.96
CA LEU A 121 -13.72 -11.97 2.34
C LEU A 121 -14.76 -13.12 2.36
N PRO A 122 -15.99 -12.87 2.80
CA PRO A 122 -17.04 -13.88 2.84
C PRO A 122 -17.63 -14.08 1.44
N THR A 123 -17.34 -15.20 0.78
CA THR A 123 -17.90 -15.54 -0.53
C THR A 123 -17.78 -17.02 -0.81
N THR A 124 -18.67 -17.55 -1.65
CA THR A 124 -18.59 -18.88 -2.25
C THR A 124 -18.07 -18.83 -3.69
N GLU A 125 -17.83 -17.63 -4.23
CA GLU A 125 -17.23 -17.45 -5.55
C GLU A 125 -15.78 -17.91 -5.53
N THR A 126 -15.33 -18.52 -6.62
CA THR A 126 -13.94 -19.02 -6.79
C THR A 126 -13.22 -18.38 -7.98
N ASP A 127 -13.93 -17.62 -8.79
CA ASP A 127 -13.36 -16.82 -9.87
C ASP A 127 -12.85 -15.50 -9.28
N VAL A 128 -11.54 -15.30 -9.32
CA VAL A 128 -10.87 -14.14 -8.71
C VAL A 128 -11.34 -12.82 -9.32
N ASP A 129 -11.55 -12.77 -10.65
CA ASP A 129 -11.99 -11.55 -11.32
C ASP A 129 -13.40 -11.14 -10.83
N LYS A 130 -14.30 -12.10 -10.66
CA LYS A 130 -15.63 -11.84 -10.10
C LYS A 130 -15.57 -11.45 -8.63
N ILE A 131 -14.66 -12.04 -7.85
CA ILE A 131 -14.44 -11.66 -6.46
C ILE A 131 -13.97 -10.21 -6.39
N GLU A 132 -13.03 -9.80 -7.23
CA GLU A 132 -12.58 -8.40 -7.31
C GLU A 132 -13.74 -7.47 -7.67
N GLU A 133 -14.57 -7.81 -8.66
CA GLU A 133 -15.75 -7.01 -9.00
C GLU A 133 -16.75 -6.84 -7.85
N ILE A 134 -16.90 -7.86 -7.00
CA ILE A 134 -17.80 -7.81 -5.84
C ILE A 134 -17.24 -6.91 -4.73
N PHE A 135 -15.95 -7.03 -4.42
CA PHE A 135 -15.40 -6.48 -3.19
C PHE A 135 -14.56 -5.22 -3.37
N VAL A 136 -14.04 -4.94 -4.56
CA VAL A 136 -13.16 -3.79 -4.81
C VAL A 136 -13.65 -2.94 -5.97
N GLU A 137 -13.22 -1.68 -5.95
CA GLU A 137 -13.39 -0.70 -7.01
C GLU A 137 -12.00 -0.23 -7.44
N LYS A 138 -11.65 -0.45 -8.70
CA LYS A 138 -10.40 0.03 -9.29
C LYS A 138 -10.60 1.48 -9.76
N SER A 139 -9.58 2.32 -9.58
CA SER A 139 -9.61 3.69 -10.08
C SER A 139 -9.43 3.75 -11.60
N ASP A 140 -9.90 4.84 -12.23
CA ASP A 140 -9.69 5.07 -13.65
C ASP A 140 -8.19 5.16 -14.00
N HIS A 141 -7.37 5.72 -13.11
CA HIS A 141 -5.91 5.80 -13.29
C HIS A 141 -5.27 4.42 -13.35
N PHE A 142 -5.68 3.52 -12.47
CA PHE A 142 -5.18 2.15 -12.45
C PHE A 142 -5.65 1.36 -13.67
N LEU A 143 -6.92 1.49 -14.07
CA LEU A 143 -7.47 0.83 -15.27
C LEU A 143 -6.73 1.28 -16.54
N ASN A 144 -6.47 2.56 -16.69
CA ASN A 144 -5.70 3.10 -17.80
C ASN A 144 -4.26 2.57 -17.82
N PHE A 145 -3.62 2.48 -16.65
CA PHE A 145 -2.29 1.89 -16.49
C PHE A 145 -2.27 0.41 -16.89
N GLU A 146 -3.25 -0.40 -16.46
CA GLU A 146 -3.38 -1.81 -16.87
C GLU A 146 -3.55 -1.96 -18.39
N GLU A 147 -4.38 -1.12 -19.02
CA GLU A 147 -4.59 -1.17 -20.46
C GLU A 147 -3.33 -0.81 -21.23
N GLU A 148 -2.60 0.22 -20.81
CA GLU A 148 -1.34 0.62 -21.44
C GLU A 148 -0.29 -0.48 -21.29
N ALA A 149 -0.13 -1.07 -20.12
CA ALA A 149 0.77 -2.19 -19.88
C ALA A 149 0.45 -3.39 -20.80
N LYS A 150 -0.83 -3.75 -20.95
CA LYS A 150 -1.28 -4.82 -21.86
C LYS A 150 -0.94 -4.52 -23.32
N ARG A 151 -1.10 -3.26 -23.77
CA ARG A 151 -0.74 -2.85 -25.15
C ARG A 151 0.76 -2.98 -25.40
N LEU A 152 1.60 -2.53 -24.43
CA LEU A 152 3.05 -2.64 -24.55
C LEU A 152 3.53 -4.10 -24.61
N ILE A 153 3.01 -4.97 -23.74
CA ILE A 153 3.34 -6.40 -23.76
C ILE A 153 2.93 -7.04 -25.08
N SER A 154 1.75 -6.71 -25.60
CA SER A 154 1.28 -7.24 -26.89
C SER A 154 2.14 -6.79 -28.07
N SER A 155 2.69 -5.57 -28.05
CA SER A 155 3.57 -5.06 -29.10
C SER A 155 4.93 -5.75 -29.11
N VAL A 156 5.50 -6.03 -27.94
CA VAL A 156 6.78 -6.76 -27.81
C VAL A 156 6.67 -8.20 -28.34
N ASN A 157 5.59 -8.89 -28.03
CA ASN A 157 5.38 -10.28 -28.50
C ASN A 157 5.18 -10.38 -30.03
N LEU A 158 4.77 -9.30 -30.70
CA LEU A 158 4.64 -9.28 -32.16
C LEU A 158 5.99 -9.05 -32.86
N GLU A 159 6.95 -8.39 -32.23
CA GLU A 159 8.29 -8.17 -32.79
C GLU A 159 9.19 -9.40 -32.69
N GLU A 160 8.97 -10.29 -31.71
CA GLU A 160 9.73 -11.54 -31.56
C GLU A 160 9.33 -12.66 -32.55
N HIS A 161 8.23 -12.49 -33.29
CA HIS A 161 7.70 -13.47 -34.25
C HIS A 161 7.81 -13.05 -35.72
N LEU A 162 8.55 -11.98 -36.02
CA LEU A 162 8.91 -11.50 -37.37
C LEU A 162 10.39 -11.74 -37.67
#